data_36f21422e20df80c23a8876129757c10
#
_entry.id   36f21422e20df80c23a8876129757c10
#
_cell.length_a   1.000
_cell.length_b   1.000
_cell.length_c   1.000
_cell.angle_alpha   90.00
_cell.angle_beta   90.00
_cell.angle_gamma   90.00
#
_symmetry.space_group_name_H-M   'P 1'
#
loop_
_entity.id
_entity.type
_entity.pdbx_description
1 polymer ?
#
loop_
_entity_poly.entity_id
_entity_poly.type
_entity_poly.pdbx_seq_one_letter_code
_entity_poly.pdbx_strand_id
1 'polypeptide(L)'
;MNPLKNQPLTRQRKIIHIDCDCFYAAIEMRDDPALANRPLAVGGAADRRGVIATCNYEARAYGVRSAMASVHALKLCPDLLILRPRMDAYREASREIHTIFRTYTDLIEPLSLDEAYLDVSITKQDLPSATAVAQSIRASIREELALTASAGVAANKFLAKIGSDWRKPDGLFVIRPEQALEFLTPVGRLHGGGKVMQGRLKALGVTTVGELRGLGSSALEGHFGRWGRRLFELSCGIDEHAVESERPTQSISSEDTFHTDLPLAGLTDAITQLAARTWAHAQDEPRVARTVVLKLKTSDFHTLTRSLTPPQAPGSA
;
A
#
# COMPACT_ATOMS: atom_id res chain seq x y z
N MET A 1 14.32 -31.13 35.02
CA MET A 1 14.95 -30.99 33.71
C MET A 1 13.98 -30.20 32.83
N ASN A 2 14.37 -29.02 32.39
CA ASN A 2 13.50 -28.10 31.63
C ASN A 2 13.63 -28.42 30.14
N PRO A 3 12.58 -28.88 29.42
CA PRO A 3 12.66 -29.34 28.04
C PRO A 3 12.75 -28.22 26.99
N LEU A 4 12.94 -26.96 27.40
CA LEU A 4 12.91 -25.79 26.49
C LEU A 4 14.32 -25.32 26.04
N LYS A 5 15.41 -26.10 26.26
CA LYS A 5 16.78 -25.66 25.99
C LYS A 5 17.37 -26.03 24.62
N ASN A 6 16.63 -26.63 23.69
CA ASN A 6 17.18 -27.05 22.38
C ASN A 6 16.24 -26.71 21.19
N GLN A 7 15.61 -25.55 21.18
CA GLN A 7 15.14 -24.99 19.90
C GLN A 7 16.34 -24.27 19.25
N PRO A 8 16.63 -24.54 17.95
CA PRO A 8 17.60 -23.73 17.24
C PRO A 8 17.15 -22.27 17.36
N LEU A 9 18.05 -21.37 17.73
CA LEU A 9 17.85 -19.93 17.75
C LEU A 9 17.40 -19.54 16.34
N THR A 10 16.10 -19.52 16.07
CA THR A 10 15.57 -18.96 14.84
C THR A 10 16.04 -17.51 14.83
N ARG A 11 16.96 -17.20 13.93
CA ARG A 11 17.54 -15.87 13.80
C ARG A 11 16.40 -14.88 13.69
N GLN A 12 16.31 -13.97 14.65
CA GLN A 12 15.27 -12.96 14.68
C GLN A 12 15.31 -12.14 13.39
N ARG A 13 14.19 -12.12 12.64
CA ARG A 13 14.08 -11.34 11.41
C ARG A 13 14.19 -9.85 11.71
N LYS A 14 14.76 -9.13 10.77
CA LYS A 14 14.92 -7.67 10.79
C LYS A 14 14.30 -7.12 9.53
N ILE A 15 13.06 -6.67 9.63
CA ILE A 15 12.28 -6.17 8.51
C ILE A 15 12.22 -4.65 8.57
N ILE A 16 12.51 -4.01 7.45
CA ILE A 16 12.31 -2.57 7.26
C ILE A 16 11.13 -2.41 6.29
N HIS A 17 10.23 -1.50 6.59
CA HIS A 17 9.26 -0.95 5.64
C HIS A 17 9.67 0.48 5.34
N ILE A 18 9.92 0.78 4.06
CA ILE A 18 10.20 2.12 3.55
C ILE A 18 8.97 2.61 2.80
N ASP A 19 8.63 3.88 2.98
CA ASP A 19 7.49 4.53 2.34
C ASP A 19 7.88 6.01 2.08
N CYS A 20 7.96 6.40 0.80
CA CYS A 20 8.33 7.76 0.42
C CYS A 20 7.20 8.74 0.73
N ASP A 21 7.53 9.85 1.35
CA ASP A 21 6.55 10.81 1.84
C ASP A 21 5.88 11.55 0.69
N CYS A 22 4.55 11.46 0.60
CA CYS A 22 3.71 12.08 -0.43
C CYS A 22 4.29 11.97 -1.87
N PHE A 23 4.80 10.81 -2.24
CA PHE A 23 5.71 10.51 -3.34
C PHE A 23 5.46 11.28 -4.63
N TYR A 24 4.28 11.16 -5.25
CA TYR A 24 4.00 11.88 -6.51
C TYR A 24 4.06 13.39 -6.31
N ALA A 25 3.46 13.90 -5.24
CA ALA A 25 3.50 15.33 -4.95
C ALA A 25 4.92 15.81 -4.60
N ALA A 26 5.72 14.97 -3.94
CA ALA A 26 7.12 15.27 -3.63
C ALA A 26 7.97 15.42 -4.90
N ILE A 27 7.76 14.54 -5.91
CA ILE A 27 8.45 14.65 -7.20
C ILE A 27 8.03 15.92 -7.95
N GLU A 28 6.74 16.28 -7.93
CA GLU A 28 6.30 17.53 -8.55
C GLU A 28 6.95 18.76 -7.88
N MET A 29 7.00 18.79 -6.55
CA MET A 29 7.65 19.88 -5.79
C MET A 29 9.17 19.90 -5.95
N ARG A 30 9.82 18.74 -6.14
CA ARG A 30 11.25 18.63 -6.43
C ARG A 30 11.60 19.23 -7.79
N ASP A 31 10.79 18.86 -8.80
CA ASP A 31 11.03 19.25 -10.20
C ASP A 31 10.62 20.70 -10.47
N ASP A 32 9.65 21.23 -9.72
CA ASP A 32 9.22 22.63 -9.75
C ASP A 32 9.11 23.19 -8.31
N PRO A 33 10.16 23.85 -7.81
CA PRO A 33 10.15 24.42 -6.46
C PRO A 33 9.07 25.49 -6.21
N ALA A 34 8.47 26.08 -7.26
CA ALA A 34 7.36 27.03 -7.11
C ALA A 34 6.07 26.35 -6.57
N LEU A 35 6.00 25.01 -6.63
CA LEU A 35 4.93 24.21 -6.09
C LEU A 35 5.08 23.94 -4.58
N ALA A 36 6.24 24.20 -4.01
CA ALA A 36 6.48 24.02 -2.59
C ALA A 36 5.63 24.97 -1.73
N ASN A 37 5.36 24.56 -0.48
CA ASN A 37 4.66 25.38 0.54
C ASN A 37 3.22 25.83 0.16
N ARG A 38 2.59 25.16 -0.78
CA ARG A 38 1.18 25.37 -1.13
C ARG A 38 0.43 24.05 -1.17
N PRO A 39 -0.89 24.03 -0.92
CA PRO A 39 -1.65 22.80 -1.05
C PRO A 39 -1.60 22.24 -2.47
N LEU A 40 -1.06 21.02 -2.60
CA LEU A 40 -0.83 20.34 -3.87
C LEU A 40 -1.36 18.91 -3.81
N ALA A 41 -2.01 18.50 -4.88
CA ALA A 41 -2.39 17.12 -5.10
C ALA A 41 -2.04 16.69 -6.53
N VAL A 42 -1.80 15.39 -6.69
CA VAL A 42 -1.70 14.75 -8.01
C VAL A 42 -2.91 13.87 -8.20
N GLY A 43 -3.60 13.99 -9.33
CA GLY A 43 -4.82 13.23 -9.55
C GLY A 43 -5.57 13.62 -10.82
N GLY A 44 -6.78 13.09 -10.93
CA GLY A 44 -7.70 13.42 -12.03
C GLY A 44 -8.38 14.77 -11.83
N ALA A 45 -8.72 15.45 -12.94
CA ALA A 45 -9.42 16.73 -12.91
C ALA A 45 -10.83 16.60 -12.30
N ALA A 46 -11.25 17.64 -11.58
CA ALA A 46 -12.52 17.64 -10.85
C ALA A 46 -13.74 17.56 -11.76
N ASP A 47 -13.67 18.17 -12.95
CA ASP A 47 -14.71 18.15 -13.99
C ASP A 47 -14.86 16.78 -14.68
N ARG A 48 -13.93 15.86 -14.48
CA ARG A 48 -13.87 14.53 -15.10
C ARG A 48 -14.04 13.37 -14.12
N ARG A 49 -14.74 13.58 -13.01
CA ARG A 49 -14.88 12.57 -11.94
C ARG A 49 -13.53 12.09 -11.41
N GLY A 50 -12.51 12.96 -11.44
CA GLY A 50 -11.17 12.66 -11.00
C GLY A 50 -11.09 12.29 -9.53
N VAL A 51 -10.03 11.56 -9.19
CA VAL A 51 -9.71 11.11 -7.83
C VAL A 51 -8.29 11.54 -7.52
N ILE A 52 -8.05 11.96 -6.29
CA ILE A 52 -6.72 12.28 -5.77
C ILE A 52 -5.91 10.98 -5.64
N ALA A 53 -4.79 10.89 -6.32
CA ALA A 53 -3.83 9.80 -6.16
C ALA A 53 -2.98 10.01 -4.91
N THR A 54 -2.40 11.20 -4.76
CA THR A 54 -1.68 11.62 -3.55
C THR A 54 -1.78 13.12 -3.34
N CYS A 55 -1.41 13.61 -2.16
CA CYS A 55 -1.33 15.02 -1.87
C CYS A 55 -0.23 15.30 -0.84
N ASN A 56 0.34 16.51 -0.87
CA ASN A 56 1.36 16.96 0.07
C ASN A 56 0.79 17.20 1.48
N TYR A 57 1.66 17.50 2.42
CA TYR A 57 1.27 17.68 3.82
C TYR A 57 0.45 18.94 4.06
N GLU A 58 0.67 19.99 3.27
CA GLU A 58 -0.12 21.21 3.28
C GLU A 58 -1.58 20.91 2.93
N ALA A 59 -1.84 20.14 1.86
CA ALA A 59 -3.19 19.73 1.51
C ALA A 59 -3.81 18.77 2.55
N ARG A 60 -2.99 17.88 3.15
CA ARG A 60 -3.44 16.98 4.23
C ARG A 60 -3.93 17.72 5.46
N ALA A 61 -3.40 18.90 5.76
CA ALA A 61 -3.86 19.74 6.87
C ALA A 61 -5.33 20.18 6.72
N TYR A 62 -5.81 20.33 5.48
CA TYR A 62 -7.22 20.61 5.16
C TYR A 62 -8.09 19.35 5.12
N GLY A 63 -7.54 18.17 5.38
CA GLY A 63 -8.28 16.91 5.34
C GLY A 63 -8.29 16.23 3.97
N VAL A 64 -7.58 16.74 2.96
CA VAL A 64 -7.41 16.08 1.65
C VAL A 64 -6.64 14.76 1.82
N ARG A 65 -7.09 13.70 1.12
CA ARG A 65 -6.49 12.34 1.22
C ARG A 65 -6.52 11.64 -0.13
N SER A 66 -5.64 10.66 -0.30
CA SER A 66 -5.69 9.73 -1.43
C SER A 66 -7.03 9.02 -1.53
N ALA A 67 -7.43 8.67 -2.74
CA ALA A 67 -8.72 8.08 -3.10
C ALA A 67 -9.95 9.00 -2.85
N MET A 68 -9.75 10.27 -2.50
CA MET A 68 -10.83 11.25 -2.39
C MET A 68 -11.21 11.78 -3.78
N ALA A 69 -12.51 11.96 -4.04
CA ALA A 69 -12.96 12.64 -5.26
C ALA A 69 -12.40 14.07 -5.33
N SER A 70 -11.85 14.46 -6.49
CA SER A 70 -11.21 15.77 -6.68
C SER A 70 -12.17 16.94 -6.39
N VAL A 71 -13.45 16.80 -6.73
CA VAL A 71 -14.50 17.78 -6.37
C VAL A 71 -14.63 17.94 -4.86
N HIS A 72 -14.52 16.85 -4.10
CA HIS A 72 -14.61 16.91 -2.65
C HIS A 72 -13.33 17.52 -2.04
N ALA A 73 -12.16 17.18 -2.59
CA ALA A 73 -10.90 17.77 -2.18
C ALA A 73 -10.89 19.30 -2.32
N LEU A 74 -11.40 19.84 -3.45
CA LEU A 74 -11.55 21.28 -3.66
C LEU A 74 -12.54 21.97 -2.71
N LYS A 75 -13.57 21.24 -2.25
CA LYS A 75 -14.46 21.77 -1.20
C LYS A 75 -13.78 21.92 0.15
N LEU A 76 -12.85 21.01 0.48
CA LEU A 76 -12.07 21.05 1.72
C LEU A 76 -10.94 22.08 1.65
N CYS A 77 -10.32 22.22 0.49
CA CYS A 77 -9.19 23.11 0.24
C CYS A 77 -9.42 23.86 -1.09
N PRO A 78 -10.07 25.03 -1.10
CA PRO A 78 -10.38 25.78 -2.32
C PRO A 78 -9.15 26.17 -3.14
N ASP A 79 -8.01 26.43 -2.47
CA ASP A 79 -6.73 26.80 -3.11
C ASP A 79 -5.89 25.57 -3.52
N LEU A 80 -6.46 24.38 -3.49
CA LEU A 80 -5.76 23.14 -3.86
C LEU A 80 -5.42 23.14 -5.34
N LEU A 81 -4.13 23.06 -5.66
CA LEU A 81 -3.67 22.79 -7.01
C LEU A 81 -3.71 21.27 -7.27
N ILE A 82 -4.42 20.85 -8.33
CA ILE A 82 -4.45 19.45 -8.74
C ILE A 82 -3.69 19.30 -10.05
N LEU A 83 -2.59 18.56 -10.02
CA LEU A 83 -1.75 18.26 -11.19
C LEU A 83 -2.12 16.90 -11.79
N ARG A 84 -1.98 16.77 -13.11
CA ARG A 84 -2.08 15.47 -13.79
C ARG A 84 -0.86 14.61 -13.46
N PRO A 85 -1.03 13.29 -13.24
CA PRO A 85 0.07 12.40 -12.97
C PRO A 85 1.09 12.33 -14.11
N ARG A 86 2.39 12.43 -13.79
CA ARG A 86 3.51 12.17 -14.69
C ARG A 86 4.10 10.78 -14.41
N MET A 87 3.35 9.72 -14.77
CA MET A 87 3.67 8.35 -14.37
C MET A 87 5.09 7.89 -14.75
N ASP A 88 5.65 8.42 -15.84
CA ASP A 88 7.00 8.04 -16.27
C ASP A 88 8.07 8.59 -15.31
N ALA A 89 7.94 9.85 -14.86
CA ALA A 89 8.81 10.43 -13.83
C ALA A 89 8.73 9.67 -12.50
N TYR A 90 7.53 9.23 -12.12
CA TYR A 90 7.35 8.47 -10.88
C TYR A 90 7.95 7.06 -10.97
N ARG A 91 7.83 6.39 -12.13
CA ARG A 91 8.47 5.08 -12.37
C ARG A 91 9.99 5.19 -12.41
N GLU A 92 10.52 6.27 -12.95
CA GLU A 92 11.96 6.53 -12.97
C GLU A 92 12.50 6.69 -11.54
N ALA A 93 11.94 7.60 -10.76
CA ALA A 93 12.31 7.78 -9.36
C ALA A 93 12.17 6.48 -8.53
N SER A 94 11.12 5.71 -8.78
CA SER A 94 10.93 4.38 -8.15
C SER A 94 12.07 3.42 -8.48
N ARG A 95 12.54 3.37 -9.74
CA ARG A 95 13.68 2.52 -10.13
C ARG A 95 14.97 2.92 -9.42
N GLU A 96 15.22 4.21 -9.27
CA GLU A 96 16.37 4.75 -8.54
C GLU A 96 16.30 4.38 -7.05
N ILE A 97 15.14 4.55 -6.41
CA ILE A 97 14.89 4.13 -5.02
C ILE A 97 15.18 2.62 -4.87
N HIS A 98 14.67 1.79 -5.77
CA HIS A 98 14.94 0.35 -5.75
C HIS A 98 16.42 0.00 -5.96
N THR A 99 17.16 0.82 -6.70
CA THR A 99 18.61 0.66 -6.83
C THR A 99 19.30 0.90 -5.49
N ILE A 100 18.92 1.94 -4.77
CA ILE A 100 19.38 2.18 -3.39
C ILE A 100 19.09 0.96 -2.50
N PHE A 101 17.86 0.41 -2.52
CA PHE A 101 17.52 -0.76 -1.70
C PHE A 101 18.42 -1.96 -1.98
N ARG A 102 18.72 -2.23 -3.28
CA ARG A 102 19.57 -3.36 -3.70
C ARG A 102 21.02 -3.26 -3.22
N THR A 103 21.50 -2.10 -2.81
CA THR A 103 22.83 -1.98 -2.20
C THR A 103 22.89 -2.63 -0.82
N TYR A 104 21.73 -2.82 -0.15
CA TYR A 104 21.64 -3.36 1.21
C TYR A 104 21.16 -4.81 1.26
N THR A 105 20.20 -5.19 0.41
CA THR A 105 19.62 -6.55 0.39
C THR A 105 19.01 -6.86 -0.99
N ASP A 106 18.90 -8.15 -1.33
CA ASP A 106 18.13 -8.63 -2.49
C ASP A 106 16.69 -9.03 -2.10
N LEU A 107 16.43 -9.18 -0.79
CA LEU A 107 15.12 -9.53 -0.29
C LEU A 107 14.26 -8.26 -0.15
N ILE A 108 13.71 -7.83 -1.28
CA ILE A 108 12.88 -6.62 -1.42
C ILE A 108 11.52 -7.03 -1.96
N GLU A 109 10.45 -6.70 -1.26
CA GLU A 109 9.07 -6.89 -1.69
C GLU A 109 8.43 -5.55 -1.99
N PRO A 110 8.31 -5.14 -3.27
CA PRO A 110 7.60 -3.92 -3.65
C PRO A 110 6.11 -4.05 -3.36
N LEU A 111 5.52 -2.99 -2.83
CA LEU A 111 4.07 -2.88 -2.63
C LEU A 111 3.43 -1.89 -3.60
N SER A 112 4.17 -0.83 -3.94
CA SER A 112 3.81 0.22 -4.89
C SER A 112 5.09 0.81 -5.50
N LEU A 113 4.98 1.96 -6.18
CA LEU A 113 6.14 2.69 -6.69
C LEU A 113 6.98 3.33 -5.58
N ASP A 114 6.40 3.57 -4.42
CA ASP A 114 6.94 4.38 -3.33
C ASP A 114 7.15 3.61 -2.02
N GLU A 115 6.69 2.36 -1.93
CA GLU A 115 6.85 1.58 -0.70
C GLU A 115 7.32 0.14 -0.96
N ALA A 116 8.16 -0.36 -0.05
CA ALA A 116 8.64 -1.74 -0.08
C ALA A 116 8.96 -2.26 1.33
N TYR A 117 8.87 -3.60 1.48
CA TYR A 117 9.51 -4.30 2.58
C TYR A 117 10.90 -4.77 2.17
N LEU A 118 11.84 -4.65 3.10
CA LEU A 118 13.21 -5.16 2.98
C LEU A 118 13.50 -6.11 4.14
N ASP A 119 13.95 -7.32 3.85
CA ASP A 119 14.53 -8.19 4.88
C ASP A 119 16.03 -7.95 4.94
N VAL A 120 16.48 -7.35 6.02
CA VAL A 120 17.87 -7.04 6.32
C VAL A 120 18.40 -7.86 7.49
N SER A 121 17.82 -9.05 7.70
CA SER A 121 18.34 -10.03 8.68
C SER A 121 19.78 -10.43 8.32
N ILE A 122 20.07 -10.48 7.01
CA ILE A 122 21.42 -10.56 6.43
C ILE A 122 21.53 -9.39 5.45
N THR A 123 22.46 -8.50 5.67
CA THR A 123 22.69 -7.32 4.81
C THR A 123 23.99 -7.48 4.00
N LYS A 124 24.05 -6.88 2.82
CA LYS A 124 25.25 -6.79 1.97
C LYS A 124 26.29 -5.80 2.52
N GLN A 125 25.85 -4.87 3.34
CA GLN A 125 26.69 -3.85 3.95
C GLN A 125 27.05 -4.26 5.40
N ASP A 126 28.26 -3.95 5.83
CA ASP A 126 28.67 -4.15 7.22
C ASP A 126 28.14 -3.02 8.12
N LEU A 127 26.83 -3.05 8.36
CA LEU A 127 26.15 -2.08 9.20
C LEU A 127 25.72 -2.74 10.52
N PRO A 128 25.83 -2.03 11.65
CA PRO A 128 25.66 -2.62 12.98
C PRO A 128 24.23 -3.06 13.29
N SER A 129 23.24 -2.53 12.57
CA SER A 129 21.83 -2.82 12.87
C SER A 129 20.90 -2.50 11.69
N ALA A 130 19.69 -3.08 11.69
CA ALA A 130 18.63 -2.70 10.75
C ALA A 130 18.24 -1.22 10.85
N THR A 131 18.37 -0.63 12.04
CA THR A 131 18.18 0.81 12.24
C THR A 131 19.20 1.63 11.46
N ALA A 132 20.47 1.24 11.50
CA ALA A 132 21.53 1.90 10.72
C ALA A 132 21.28 1.74 9.20
N VAL A 133 20.84 0.55 8.76
CA VAL A 133 20.45 0.33 7.36
C VAL A 133 19.31 1.28 6.95
N ALA A 134 18.24 1.38 7.76
CA ALA A 134 17.12 2.26 7.47
C ALA A 134 17.54 3.75 7.44
N GLN A 135 18.45 4.17 8.32
CA GLN A 135 19.01 5.52 8.33
C GLN A 135 19.81 5.80 7.03
N SER A 136 20.67 4.87 6.64
CA SER A 136 21.48 5.00 5.41
C SER A 136 20.60 5.05 4.17
N ILE A 137 19.59 4.17 4.04
CA ILE A 137 18.64 4.19 2.92
C ILE A 137 17.94 5.55 2.83
N ARG A 138 17.42 6.08 3.95
CA ARG A 138 16.74 7.37 3.97
C ARG A 138 17.67 8.53 3.64
N ALA A 139 18.94 8.47 4.07
CA ALA A 139 19.96 9.44 3.73
C ALA A 139 20.25 9.42 2.22
N SER A 140 20.49 8.23 1.62
CA SER A 140 20.69 8.10 0.17
C SER A 140 19.51 8.61 -0.64
N ILE A 141 18.27 8.29 -0.26
CA ILE A 141 17.08 8.80 -0.95
C ILE A 141 17.05 10.34 -0.92
N ARG A 142 17.43 10.95 0.21
CA ARG A 142 17.45 12.41 0.33
C ARG A 142 18.59 13.02 -0.47
N GLU A 143 19.78 12.48 -0.41
CA GLU A 143 20.99 13.02 -1.05
C GLU A 143 20.97 12.82 -2.56
N GLU A 144 20.56 11.65 -3.03
CA GLU A 144 20.60 11.30 -4.44
C GLU A 144 19.35 11.76 -5.21
N LEU A 145 18.17 11.76 -4.56
CA LEU A 145 16.89 11.99 -5.24
C LEU A 145 16.15 13.25 -4.77
N ALA A 146 16.66 13.95 -3.74
CA ALA A 146 16.00 15.08 -3.09
C ALA A 146 14.54 14.77 -2.66
N LEU A 147 14.29 13.52 -2.22
CA LEU A 147 13.01 13.05 -1.68
C LEU A 147 13.18 12.66 -0.21
N THR A 148 12.08 12.63 0.53
CA THR A 148 12.07 12.08 1.89
C THR A 148 11.34 10.75 1.94
N ALA A 149 11.77 9.88 2.84
CA ALA A 149 11.12 8.61 3.10
C ALA A 149 11.01 8.34 4.60
N SER A 150 9.89 7.76 5.00
CA SER A 150 9.68 7.29 6.36
C SER A 150 9.94 5.79 6.45
N ALA A 151 10.52 5.35 7.57
CA ALA A 151 10.92 3.96 7.77
C ALA A 151 10.38 3.40 9.08
N GLY A 152 9.91 2.16 9.03
CA GLY A 152 9.59 1.34 10.19
C GLY A 152 10.51 0.13 10.25
N VAL A 153 11.10 -0.15 11.41
CA VAL A 153 11.97 -1.31 11.64
C VAL A 153 11.34 -2.22 12.69
N ALA A 154 11.13 -3.48 12.37
CA ALA A 154 10.52 -4.43 13.29
C ALA A 154 10.92 -5.90 12.97
N ALA A 155 10.41 -6.85 13.76
CA ALA A 155 10.64 -8.28 13.57
C ALA A 155 9.81 -8.89 12.42
N ASN A 156 8.80 -8.19 11.91
CA ASN A 156 7.92 -8.66 10.82
C ASN A 156 7.33 -7.51 10.01
N LYS A 157 6.74 -7.86 8.87
CA LYS A 157 6.19 -6.90 7.90
C LYS A 157 5.06 -6.04 8.50
N PHE A 158 4.16 -6.66 9.26
CA PHE A 158 3.02 -5.97 9.85
C PHE A 158 3.45 -4.84 10.80
N LEU A 159 4.35 -5.14 11.73
CA LEU A 159 4.88 -4.14 12.66
C LEU A 159 5.72 -3.08 11.96
N ALA A 160 6.56 -3.48 11.00
CA ALA A 160 7.38 -2.54 10.23
C ALA A 160 6.51 -1.52 9.48
N LYS A 161 5.38 -1.95 8.88
CA LYS A 161 4.45 -1.05 8.18
C LYS A 161 3.75 -0.08 9.13
N ILE A 162 3.34 -0.52 10.31
CA ILE A 162 2.80 0.40 11.33
C ILE A 162 3.88 1.40 11.75
N GLY A 163 5.09 0.91 11.97
CA GLY A 163 6.22 1.75 12.37
C GLY A 163 6.53 2.86 11.37
N SER A 164 6.49 2.58 10.06
CA SER A 164 6.77 3.59 9.05
C SER A 164 5.78 4.75 9.03
N ASP A 165 4.52 4.52 9.44
CA ASP A 165 3.50 5.57 9.53
C ASP A 165 3.58 6.39 10.83
N TRP A 166 4.31 5.89 11.86
CA TRP A 166 4.22 6.44 13.21
C TRP A 166 4.82 7.84 13.37
N ARG A 167 5.86 8.15 12.58
CA ARG A 167 6.58 9.43 12.64
C ARG A 167 6.70 10.11 11.27
N LYS A 168 5.71 9.94 10.38
CA LYS A 168 5.66 10.66 9.11
C LYS A 168 5.45 12.16 9.32
N PRO A 169 6.04 13.03 8.49
CA PRO A 169 6.99 12.72 7.41
C PRO A 169 8.43 12.56 7.90
N ASP A 170 9.26 11.99 7.03
CA ASP A 170 10.71 11.88 7.18
C ASP A 170 11.11 11.26 8.54
N GLY A 171 10.35 10.27 8.97
CA GLY A 171 10.48 9.64 10.26
C GLY A 171 11.16 8.28 10.20
N LEU A 172 11.72 7.86 11.34
CA LEU A 172 12.19 6.51 11.59
C LEU A 172 11.61 6.04 12.90
N PHE A 173 10.98 4.86 12.88
CA PHE A 173 10.46 4.27 14.11
C PHE A 173 10.85 2.79 14.21
N VAL A 174 11.32 2.38 15.39
CA VAL A 174 11.77 1.01 15.66
C VAL A 174 10.83 0.38 16.68
N ILE A 175 10.23 -0.74 16.33
CA ILE A 175 9.42 -1.55 17.23
C ILE A 175 10.24 -2.78 17.61
N ARG A 176 10.77 -2.79 18.82
CA ARG A 176 11.50 -3.93 19.35
C ARG A 176 10.53 -5.07 19.69
N PRO A 177 10.92 -6.33 19.55
CA PRO A 177 10.04 -7.47 19.82
C PRO A 177 9.40 -7.45 21.19
N GLU A 178 10.19 -7.12 22.22
CA GLU A 178 9.72 -7.02 23.61
C GLU A 178 8.70 -5.93 23.86
N GLN A 179 8.66 -4.91 22.99
CA GLN A 179 7.75 -3.76 23.06
C GLN A 179 6.51 -3.91 22.17
N ALA A 180 6.47 -4.93 21.30
CA ALA A 180 5.45 -5.04 20.26
C ALA A 180 4.01 -5.09 20.82
N LEU A 181 3.78 -5.86 21.88
CA LEU A 181 2.46 -5.97 22.48
C LEU A 181 1.99 -4.70 23.15
N GLU A 182 2.88 -4.04 23.89
CA GLU A 182 2.62 -2.77 24.56
C GLU A 182 2.34 -1.68 23.51
N PHE A 183 3.20 -1.59 22.50
CA PHE A 183 3.04 -0.66 21.38
C PHE A 183 1.70 -0.83 20.66
N LEU A 184 1.29 -2.07 20.35
CA LEU A 184 0.04 -2.36 19.64
C LEU A 184 -1.21 -2.08 20.46
N THR A 185 -1.15 -2.19 21.78
CA THR A 185 -2.34 -2.12 22.65
C THR A 185 -3.20 -0.87 22.40
N PRO A 186 -2.67 0.37 22.33
CA PRO A 186 -3.45 1.58 22.07
C PRO A 186 -3.75 1.84 20.60
N VAL A 187 -3.20 1.06 19.65
CA VAL A 187 -3.38 1.31 18.22
C VAL A 187 -4.85 1.14 17.83
N GLY A 188 -5.46 2.20 17.30
CA GLY A 188 -6.88 2.21 16.94
C GLY A 188 -7.19 1.66 15.53
N ARG A 189 -6.19 1.23 14.77
CA ARG A 189 -6.38 0.74 13.40
C ARG A 189 -5.37 -0.33 13.01
N LEU A 190 -5.87 -1.46 12.52
CA LEU A 190 -5.02 -2.48 11.90
C LEU A 190 -4.87 -2.20 10.40
N HIS A 191 -3.64 -2.27 9.89
CA HIS A 191 -3.41 -2.31 8.44
C HIS A 191 -4.11 -3.52 7.82
N GLY A 192 -4.75 -3.33 6.67
CA GLY A 192 -5.57 -4.35 6.01
C GLY A 192 -7.03 -4.39 6.47
N GLY A 193 -7.41 -3.70 7.55
CA GLY A 193 -8.80 -3.53 7.99
C GLY A 193 -9.47 -2.33 7.30
N GLY A 194 -10.18 -2.53 6.17
CA GLY A 194 -10.94 -1.48 5.50
C GLY A 194 -12.12 -0.96 6.34
N LYS A 195 -12.80 0.10 5.86
CA LYS A 195 -13.92 0.77 6.57
C LYS A 195 -15.01 -0.20 7.05
N VAL A 196 -15.35 -1.21 6.25
CA VAL A 196 -16.36 -2.23 6.59
C VAL A 196 -15.91 -3.05 7.80
N MET A 197 -14.64 -3.49 7.82
CA MET A 197 -14.09 -4.24 8.95
C MET A 197 -14.06 -3.38 10.22
N GLN A 198 -13.61 -2.13 10.10
CA GLN A 198 -13.61 -1.18 11.22
C GLN A 198 -15.02 -0.95 11.77
N GLY A 199 -16.04 -0.81 10.91
CA GLY A 199 -17.45 -0.69 11.31
C GLY A 199 -17.94 -1.93 12.07
N ARG A 200 -17.59 -3.12 11.60
CA ARG A 200 -17.96 -4.39 12.28
C ARG A 200 -17.26 -4.53 13.64
N LEU A 201 -15.98 -4.17 13.74
CA LEU A 201 -15.25 -4.18 15.01
C LEU A 201 -15.85 -3.16 16.00
N LYS A 202 -16.15 -1.95 15.53
CA LYS A 202 -16.80 -0.93 16.36
C LYS A 202 -18.18 -1.39 16.88
N ALA A 203 -18.96 -2.12 16.08
CA ALA A 203 -20.24 -2.71 16.51
C ALA A 203 -20.07 -3.78 17.60
N LEU A 204 -18.87 -4.39 17.71
CA LEU A 204 -18.50 -5.30 18.80
C LEU A 204 -17.86 -4.57 20.00
N GLY A 205 -17.86 -3.23 20.01
CA GLY A 205 -17.24 -2.44 21.07
C GLY A 205 -15.71 -2.37 20.99
N VAL A 206 -15.10 -2.80 19.87
CA VAL A 206 -13.65 -2.85 19.68
C VAL A 206 -13.18 -1.61 18.93
N THR A 207 -12.33 -0.82 19.56
CA THR A 207 -11.75 0.41 19.03
C THR A 207 -10.22 0.37 18.97
N THR A 208 -9.60 -0.50 19.76
CA THR A 208 -8.14 -0.67 19.85
C THR A 208 -7.71 -2.11 19.55
N VAL A 209 -6.44 -2.28 19.22
CA VAL A 209 -5.82 -3.59 19.01
C VAL A 209 -5.78 -4.40 20.33
N GLY A 210 -5.63 -3.72 21.47
CA GLY A 210 -5.71 -4.36 22.78
C GLY A 210 -7.07 -4.95 23.07
N GLU A 211 -8.16 -4.23 22.79
CA GLU A 211 -9.53 -4.72 22.91
C GLU A 211 -9.82 -5.87 21.94
N LEU A 212 -9.32 -5.75 20.68
CA LEU A 212 -9.41 -6.83 19.69
C LEU A 212 -8.78 -8.12 20.21
N ARG A 213 -7.57 -8.04 20.77
CA ARG A 213 -6.86 -9.17 21.38
C ARG A 213 -7.63 -9.74 22.56
N GLY A 214 -8.28 -8.88 23.34
CA GLY A 214 -9.10 -9.27 24.50
C GLY A 214 -10.31 -10.15 24.17
N LEU A 215 -10.85 -10.05 22.94
CA LEU A 215 -11.94 -10.94 22.49
C LEU A 215 -11.49 -12.40 22.34
N GLY A 216 -10.21 -12.65 22.08
CA GLY A 216 -9.65 -13.97 21.88
C GLY A 216 -9.90 -14.55 20.48
N SER A 217 -9.09 -15.55 20.11
CA SER A 217 -9.10 -16.13 18.76
C SER A 217 -10.44 -16.76 18.39
N SER A 218 -11.06 -17.52 19.30
CA SER A 218 -12.32 -18.23 19.02
C SER A 218 -13.49 -17.29 18.75
N ALA A 219 -13.63 -16.20 19.52
CA ALA A 219 -14.67 -15.20 19.28
C ALA A 219 -14.46 -14.48 17.94
N LEU A 220 -13.23 -14.08 17.65
CA LEU A 220 -12.90 -13.44 16.38
C LEU A 220 -13.11 -14.36 15.18
N GLU A 221 -12.78 -15.65 15.30
CA GLU A 221 -13.04 -16.66 14.27
C GLU A 221 -14.54 -16.87 14.05
N GLY A 222 -15.36 -16.85 15.10
CA GLY A 222 -16.81 -16.88 15.02
C GLY A 222 -17.41 -15.69 14.25
N HIS A 223 -16.88 -14.48 14.44
CA HIS A 223 -17.38 -13.27 13.77
C HIS A 223 -16.84 -13.06 12.34
N PHE A 224 -15.60 -13.50 12.06
CA PHE A 224 -14.88 -13.14 10.85
C PHE A 224 -14.31 -14.34 10.08
N GLY A 225 -14.60 -15.58 10.52
CA GLY A 225 -14.07 -16.81 9.93
C GLY A 225 -12.53 -16.87 10.01
N ARG A 226 -11.90 -17.44 8.99
CA ARG A 226 -10.41 -17.54 8.92
C ARG A 226 -9.70 -16.19 9.09
N TRP A 227 -10.36 -15.11 8.70
CA TRP A 227 -9.81 -13.77 8.89
C TRP A 227 -9.78 -13.37 10.38
N GLY A 228 -10.71 -13.88 11.20
CA GLY A 228 -10.70 -13.65 12.65
C GLY A 228 -9.47 -14.20 13.35
N ARG A 229 -9.01 -15.39 12.95
CA ARG A 229 -7.73 -15.95 13.45
C ARG A 229 -6.56 -15.03 13.07
N ARG A 230 -6.52 -14.59 11.82
CA ARG A 230 -5.49 -13.66 11.36
C ARG A 230 -5.49 -12.34 12.12
N LEU A 231 -6.67 -11.78 12.39
CA LEU A 231 -6.81 -10.57 13.21
C LEU A 231 -6.25 -10.77 14.63
N PHE A 232 -6.51 -11.93 15.22
CA PHE A 232 -5.96 -12.27 16.54
C PHE A 232 -4.43 -12.36 16.50
N GLU A 233 -3.84 -13.08 15.55
CA GLU A 233 -2.38 -13.17 15.38
C GLU A 233 -1.75 -11.77 15.23
N LEU A 234 -2.29 -10.94 14.36
CA LEU A 234 -1.83 -9.55 14.16
C LEU A 234 -1.97 -8.73 15.44
N SER A 235 -3.04 -8.90 16.22
CA SER A 235 -3.21 -8.21 17.50
C SER A 235 -2.19 -8.62 18.56
N CYS A 236 -1.61 -9.81 18.40
CA CYS A 236 -0.48 -10.30 19.19
C CYS A 236 0.88 -9.92 18.61
N GLY A 237 0.93 -9.15 17.52
CA GLY A 237 2.17 -8.77 16.85
C GLY A 237 2.81 -9.91 16.03
N ILE A 238 2.05 -10.96 15.73
CA ILE A 238 2.52 -12.15 15.01
C ILE A 238 2.24 -11.99 13.52
N ASP A 239 3.29 -12.04 12.71
CA ASP A 239 3.23 -12.10 11.25
C ASP A 239 4.41 -12.90 10.71
N GLU A 240 4.13 -14.12 10.27
CA GLU A 240 5.17 -15.04 9.79
C GLU A 240 5.46 -14.91 8.28
N HIS A 241 4.72 -14.06 7.56
CA HIS A 241 4.95 -13.87 6.14
C HIS A 241 6.37 -13.38 5.87
N ALA A 242 7.06 -14.10 5.00
CA ALA A 242 8.39 -13.69 4.53
C ALA A 242 8.28 -12.46 3.62
N VAL A 243 9.40 -11.78 3.41
CA VAL A 243 9.57 -10.81 2.32
C VAL A 243 9.76 -11.59 1.03
N GLU A 244 8.84 -11.40 0.08
CA GLU A 244 8.79 -12.11 -1.20
C GLU A 244 9.23 -11.18 -2.33
N SER A 245 10.45 -11.37 -2.81
CA SER A 245 11.02 -10.53 -3.89
C SER A 245 10.36 -10.75 -5.25
N GLU A 246 9.80 -11.94 -5.45
CA GLU A 246 9.13 -12.32 -6.69
C GLU A 246 7.68 -12.69 -6.40
N ARG A 247 6.75 -11.95 -6.97
CA ARG A 247 5.32 -12.27 -6.93
C ARG A 247 4.80 -12.42 -8.36
N PRO A 248 4.33 -13.60 -8.74
CA PRO A 248 3.72 -13.77 -10.05
C PRO A 248 2.45 -12.91 -10.13
N THR A 249 2.26 -12.26 -11.27
CA THR A 249 1.05 -11.50 -11.59
C THR A 249 -0.19 -12.36 -11.40
N GLN A 250 -1.15 -11.89 -10.59
CA GLN A 250 -2.39 -12.60 -10.28
C GLN A 250 -3.55 -12.19 -11.19
N SER A 251 -3.56 -10.93 -11.63
CA SER A 251 -4.60 -10.39 -12.50
C SER A 251 -4.07 -9.17 -13.26
N ILE A 252 -4.61 -8.98 -14.45
CA ILE A 252 -4.37 -7.82 -15.29
C ILE A 252 -5.73 -7.18 -15.57
N SER A 253 -5.82 -5.86 -15.45
CA SER A 253 -7.07 -5.15 -15.66
C SER A 253 -6.85 -3.78 -16.28
N SER A 254 -7.86 -3.35 -17.02
CA SER A 254 -7.98 -1.97 -17.49
C SER A 254 -9.33 -1.43 -17.07
N GLU A 255 -9.39 -0.18 -16.64
CA GLU A 255 -10.64 0.45 -16.26
C GLU A 255 -10.72 1.87 -16.82
N ASP A 256 -11.95 2.33 -17.03
CA ASP A 256 -12.27 3.70 -17.41
C ASP A 256 -13.49 4.20 -16.62
N THR A 257 -13.50 5.51 -16.35
CA THR A 257 -14.66 6.20 -15.78
C THR A 257 -15.22 7.15 -16.83
N PHE A 258 -16.48 6.97 -17.20
CA PHE A 258 -17.12 7.80 -18.19
C PHE A 258 -17.36 9.21 -17.66
N HIS A 259 -17.22 10.20 -18.51
CA HIS A 259 -17.52 11.60 -18.17
C HIS A 259 -19.01 11.77 -17.75
N THR A 260 -19.89 11.14 -18.49
CA THR A 260 -21.33 11.02 -18.22
C THR A 260 -21.73 9.57 -18.17
N ASP A 261 -22.79 9.27 -17.39
CA ASP A 261 -23.30 7.89 -17.33
C ASP A 261 -23.87 7.48 -18.67
N LEU A 262 -23.56 6.25 -19.09
CA LEU A 262 -24.02 5.66 -20.32
C LEU A 262 -25.08 4.60 -20.06
N PRO A 263 -26.10 4.45 -20.95
CA PRO A 263 -26.99 3.31 -20.89
C PRO A 263 -26.23 2.02 -21.20
N LEU A 264 -26.71 0.89 -20.68
CA LEU A 264 -26.05 -0.40 -20.83
C LEU A 264 -25.78 -0.76 -22.32
N ALA A 265 -26.72 -0.44 -23.20
CA ALA A 265 -26.57 -0.67 -24.65
C ALA A 265 -25.45 0.15 -25.30
N GLY A 266 -25.03 1.25 -24.69
CA GLY A 266 -23.92 2.11 -25.18
C GLY A 266 -22.54 1.70 -24.70
N LEU A 267 -22.38 0.59 -23.98
CA LEU A 267 -21.10 0.20 -23.40
C LEU A 267 -20.23 -0.70 -24.29
N THR A 268 -20.78 -1.21 -25.40
CA THR A 268 -20.09 -2.22 -26.23
C THR A 268 -18.71 -1.75 -26.70
N ASP A 269 -18.61 -0.55 -27.26
CA ASP A 269 -17.35 -0.02 -27.77
C ASP A 269 -16.33 0.18 -26.67
N ALA A 270 -16.76 0.70 -25.52
CA ALA A 270 -15.88 0.91 -24.36
C ALA A 270 -15.37 -0.46 -23.81
N ILE A 271 -16.22 -1.46 -23.74
CA ILE A 271 -15.83 -2.82 -23.31
C ILE A 271 -14.82 -3.40 -24.30
N THR A 272 -15.06 -3.26 -25.61
CA THR A 272 -14.14 -3.73 -26.65
C THR A 272 -12.77 -3.06 -26.53
N GLN A 273 -12.71 -1.75 -26.34
CA GLN A 273 -11.44 -1.02 -26.16
C GLN A 273 -10.72 -1.45 -24.88
N LEU A 274 -11.44 -1.63 -23.77
CA LEU A 274 -10.88 -2.11 -22.51
C LEU A 274 -10.36 -3.54 -22.66
N ALA A 275 -11.07 -4.42 -23.37
CA ALA A 275 -10.64 -5.78 -23.64
C ALA A 275 -9.35 -5.80 -24.45
N ALA A 276 -9.27 -5.03 -25.54
CA ALA A 276 -8.07 -4.92 -26.37
C ALA A 276 -6.86 -4.41 -25.57
N ARG A 277 -7.04 -3.38 -24.74
CA ARG A 277 -5.99 -2.83 -23.88
C ARG A 277 -5.53 -3.84 -22.84
N THR A 278 -6.46 -4.54 -22.19
CA THR A 278 -6.17 -5.59 -21.20
C THR A 278 -5.44 -6.77 -21.83
N TRP A 279 -5.86 -7.16 -23.05
CA TRP A 279 -5.23 -8.23 -23.80
C TRP A 279 -3.79 -7.90 -24.18
N ALA A 280 -3.53 -6.67 -24.66
CA ALA A 280 -2.18 -6.23 -24.98
C ALA A 280 -1.24 -6.36 -23.76
N HIS A 281 -1.67 -5.92 -22.57
CA HIS A 281 -0.89 -6.09 -21.33
C HIS A 281 -0.72 -7.55 -20.93
N ALA A 282 -1.72 -8.42 -21.23
CA ALA A 282 -1.66 -9.84 -20.88
C ALA A 282 -0.65 -10.61 -21.76
N GLN A 283 -0.35 -10.13 -22.95
CA GLN A 283 0.63 -10.77 -23.86
C GLN A 283 2.07 -10.62 -23.38
N ASP A 284 2.35 -9.59 -22.55
CA ASP A 284 3.68 -9.36 -21.98
C ASP A 284 3.96 -10.25 -20.75
N GLU A 285 2.93 -10.96 -20.25
CA GLU A 285 3.04 -11.79 -19.06
C GLU A 285 3.33 -13.26 -19.41
N PRO A 286 4.24 -13.93 -18.68
CA PRO A 286 4.55 -15.33 -18.96
C PRO A 286 3.42 -16.30 -18.57
N ARG A 287 2.45 -15.86 -17.79
CA ARG A 287 1.31 -16.66 -17.34
C ARG A 287 0.09 -16.41 -18.22
N VAL A 288 -0.59 -17.48 -18.58
CA VAL A 288 -1.81 -17.40 -19.37
C VAL A 288 -3.02 -17.16 -18.46
N ALA A 289 -3.76 -16.07 -18.73
CA ALA A 289 -5.03 -15.78 -18.06
C ALA A 289 -6.10 -16.80 -18.49
N ARG A 290 -6.86 -17.32 -17.53
CA ARG A 290 -7.93 -18.30 -17.78
C ARG A 290 -9.33 -17.72 -17.61
N THR A 291 -9.48 -16.76 -16.69
CA THR A 291 -10.78 -16.20 -16.34
C THR A 291 -10.87 -14.78 -16.82
N VAL A 292 -11.90 -14.46 -17.56
CA VAL A 292 -12.24 -13.08 -17.94
C VAL A 292 -13.28 -12.56 -16.96
N VAL A 293 -13.07 -11.33 -16.45
CA VAL A 293 -13.96 -10.70 -15.50
C VAL A 293 -14.38 -9.34 -16.02
N LEU A 294 -15.68 -9.16 -16.23
CA LEU A 294 -16.27 -7.85 -16.49
C LEU A 294 -16.81 -7.28 -15.18
N LYS A 295 -16.37 -6.06 -14.86
CA LYS A 295 -16.83 -5.31 -13.71
C LYS A 295 -17.44 -4.00 -14.17
N LEU A 296 -18.70 -3.77 -13.82
CA LEU A 296 -19.46 -2.56 -14.13
C LEU A 296 -19.85 -1.88 -12.84
N LYS A 297 -19.65 -0.56 -12.78
CA LYS A 297 -20.10 0.27 -11.68
C LYS A 297 -21.19 1.21 -12.14
N THR A 298 -22.35 1.13 -11.49
CA THR A 298 -23.53 1.96 -11.82
C THR A 298 -23.41 3.37 -11.22
N SER A 299 -24.28 4.28 -11.64
CA SER A 299 -24.33 5.68 -11.16
C SER A 299 -24.54 5.79 -9.65
N ASP A 300 -25.24 4.84 -9.03
CA ASP A 300 -25.45 4.72 -7.58
C ASP A 300 -24.35 3.94 -6.86
N PHE A 301 -23.21 3.73 -7.55
CA PHE A 301 -22.01 3.06 -7.05
C PHE A 301 -22.16 1.55 -6.75
N HIS A 302 -23.25 0.90 -7.20
CA HIS A 302 -23.31 -0.55 -7.16
C HIS A 302 -22.34 -1.18 -8.16
N THR A 303 -21.65 -2.25 -7.71
CA THR A 303 -20.74 -2.98 -8.57
C THR A 303 -21.36 -4.28 -9.01
N LEU A 304 -21.51 -4.44 -10.32
CA LEU A 304 -21.91 -5.69 -10.97
C LEU A 304 -20.67 -6.38 -11.49
N THR A 305 -20.52 -7.67 -11.19
CA THR A 305 -19.38 -8.46 -11.66
C THR A 305 -19.90 -9.70 -12.39
N ARG A 306 -19.32 -10.01 -13.54
CA ARG A 306 -19.53 -11.24 -14.28
C ARG A 306 -18.18 -11.86 -14.59
N SER A 307 -18.04 -13.14 -14.37
CA SER A 307 -16.81 -13.89 -14.66
C SER A 307 -17.11 -15.08 -15.54
N LEU A 308 -16.24 -15.33 -16.48
CA LEU A 308 -16.29 -16.48 -17.38
C LEU A 308 -14.92 -17.15 -17.40
N THR A 309 -14.89 -18.45 -17.14
CA THR A 309 -13.69 -19.28 -17.33
C THR A 309 -14.00 -20.25 -18.47
N PRO A 310 -13.57 -19.94 -19.70
CA PRO A 310 -13.82 -20.83 -20.84
C PRO A 310 -12.99 -22.12 -20.73
N PRO A 311 -13.40 -23.21 -21.39
CA PRO A 311 -12.65 -24.47 -21.38
C PRO A 311 -11.23 -24.34 -21.92
N GLN A 312 -11.03 -23.45 -22.89
CA GLN A 312 -9.73 -23.08 -23.44
C GLN A 312 -9.40 -21.64 -23.04
N ALA A 313 -8.13 -21.38 -22.73
CA ALA A 313 -7.70 -20.01 -22.43
C ALA A 313 -8.03 -19.07 -23.60
N PRO A 314 -8.42 -17.81 -23.33
CA PRO A 314 -8.63 -16.82 -24.36
C PRO A 314 -7.39 -16.69 -25.27
N GLY A 315 -7.59 -16.66 -26.56
CA GLY A 315 -6.52 -16.49 -27.56
C GLY A 315 -6.53 -15.12 -28.24
N SER A 316 -7.52 -14.28 -27.90
CA SER A 316 -7.66 -12.89 -28.38
C SER A 316 -8.47 -12.05 -27.39
N ALA A 317 -8.48 -10.74 -27.63
CA ALA A 317 -9.29 -9.79 -26.88
C ALA A 317 -10.79 -10.01 -27.06
#